data_84060f4560cc499a233410313016b77a
#
_entry.id   84060f4560cc499a233410313016b77a
#
_cell.length_a   1.000
_cell.length_b   1.000
_cell.length_c   1.000
_cell.angle_alpha   90.00
_cell.angle_beta   90.00
_cell.angle_gamma   90.00
#
_symmetry.space_group_name_H-M   'P 1'
#
loop_
_entity.id
_entity.type
_entity.pdbx_description
1 polymer ?
#
loop_
_entity_poly.entity_id
_entity_poly.type
_entity_poly.pdbx_seq_one_letter_code
_entity_poly.pdbx_strand_id
1 'polypeptide(L)'
;LLGAQAAISMVAAVGRSEASVDATLSGPRGKSFSGGTDDSLKGASDVYLLGTLKWNHGVHNLMAYSMGNLPVGAYDPDRLVNIGLGHAALDAGGGYTYFDKTNEFSVVAGMTYNWKNPDTHYKNGIDAHLDWSASHFITSQTQLGVVGYFFNQITGDSGSGATLGDFKSKVSAVGPQAGHFFKVGKDLWYVNLKGYYEFDAKNRPEGWNTWLSLAIPLPG
;
A
#
# COMPACT_ATOMS: atom_id res chain seq x y z
N LEU A 1 10.65 24.43 -7.56
CA LEU A 1 10.46 24.01 -8.95
C LEU A 1 9.03 24.33 -9.36
N LEU A 2 8.81 25.16 -10.40
CA LEU A 2 7.49 25.50 -10.93
C LEU A 2 6.47 26.01 -9.88
N GLY A 3 6.91 26.72 -8.84
CA GLY A 3 6.08 27.17 -7.73
C GLY A 3 5.62 26.08 -6.75
N ALA A 4 6.12 24.85 -6.91
CA ALA A 4 5.84 23.74 -6.01
C ALA A 4 6.79 23.72 -4.80
N GLN A 5 6.29 23.19 -3.71
CA GLN A 5 7.08 22.69 -2.60
C GLN A 5 7.58 21.28 -2.94
N ALA A 6 8.88 21.04 -2.91
CA ALA A 6 9.47 19.75 -3.17
C ALA A 6 9.86 19.06 -1.86
N ALA A 7 9.65 17.75 -1.77
CA ALA A 7 10.12 16.92 -0.68
C ALA A 7 10.67 15.58 -1.18
N ILE A 8 11.63 15.05 -0.46
CA ILE A 8 12.14 13.68 -0.64
C ILE A 8 11.91 12.96 0.68
N SER A 9 11.39 11.75 0.60
CA SER A 9 11.11 10.90 1.75
C SER A 9 11.65 9.49 1.52
N MET A 10 11.97 8.81 2.59
CA MET A 10 12.36 7.40 2.59
C MET A 10 11.42 6.63 3.50
N VAL A 11 11.00 5.46 3.05
CA VAL A 11 10.13 4.55 3.82
C VAL A 11 10.80 3.19 3.91
N ALA A 12 10.84 2.64 5.10
CA ALA A 12 11.24 1.26 5.38
C ALA A 12 10.38 0.71 6.51
N ALA A 13 10.17 -0.58 6.53
CA ALA A 13 9.40 -1.25 7.57
C ALA A 13 10.15 -2.46 8.11
N VAL A 14 9.81 -2.87 9.31
CA VAL A 14 10.18 -4.17 9.88
C VAL A 14 8.91 -4.87 10.31
N GLY A 15 8.86 -6.19 10.14
CA GLY A 15 7.64 -6.90 10.43
C GLY A 15 7.79 -8.41 10.42
N ARG A 16 6.63 -9.06 10.52
CA ARG A 16 6.46 -10.50 10.38
C ARG A 16 5.36 -10.78 9.36
N SER A 17 5.64 -11.69 8.45
CA SER A 17 4.66 -12.25 7.51
C SER A 17 4.43 -13.71 7.88
N GLU A 18 3.18 -14.15 7.85
CA GLU A 18 2.79 -15.54 8.07
C GLU A 18 1.73 -15.95 7.05
N ALA A 19 1.82 -17.19 6.56
CA ALA A 19 0.78 -17.82 5.78
C ALA A 19 0.68 -19.30 6.11
N SER A 20 -0.52 -19.84 6.02
CA SER A 20 -0.81 -21.27 6.03
C SER A 20 -1.66 -21.61 4.81
N VAL A 21 -1.40 -22.76 4.21
CA VAL A 21 -2.17 -23.31 3.09
C VAL A 21 -2.55 -24.72 3.42
N ASP A 22 -3.86 -24.97 3.50
CA ASP A 22 -4.43 -26.31 3.65
C ASP A 22 -5.10 -26.73 2.36
N ALA A 23 -4.79 -27.90 1.85
CA ALA A 23 -5.40 -28.47 0.66
C ALA A 23 -6.03 -29.82 0.95
N THR A 24 -7.24 -30.03 0.44
CA THR A 24 -7.93 -31.32 0.50
C THR A 24 -8.27 -31.78 -0.92
N LEU A 25 -7.68 -32.90 -1.32
CA LEU A 25 -7.98 -33.56 -2.59
C LEU A 25 -9.03 -34.62 -2.33
N SER A 26 -10.17 -34.53 -3.01
CA SER A 26 -11.26 -35.51 -2.94
C SER A 26 -11.31 -36.34 -4.21
N GLY A 27 -11.18 -37.66 -4.10
CA GLY A 27 -11.23 -38.61 -5.21
C GLY A 27 -12.64 -39.18 -5.47
N PRO A 28 -12.84 -39.83 -6.62
CA PRO A 28 -14.16 -40.31 -7.10
C PRO A 28 -14.83 -41.39 -6.24
N ARG A 29 -14.25 -41.86 -5.17
CA ARG A 29 -14.82 -42.90 -4.27
C ARG A 29 -14.89 -42.41 -2.82
N GLY A 30 -15.02 -41.10 -2.59
CA GLY A 30 -15.10 -40.51 -1.24
C GLY A 30 -13.81 -40.56 -0.44
N LYS A 31 -12.68 -40.97 -1.04
CA LYS A 31 -11.38 -40.88 -0.37
C LYS A 31 -10.87 -39.44 -0.49
N SER A 32 -10.55 -38.84 0.65
CA SER A 32 -9.91 -37.52 0.69
C SER A 32 -8.50 -37.66 1.27
N PHE A 33 -7.60 -36.89 0.74
CA PHE A 33 -6.26 -36.68 1.26
C PHE A 33 -6.11 -35.19 1.59
N SER A 34 -5.76 -34.86 2.83
CA SER A 34 -5.53 -33.49 3.28
C SER A 34 -4.05 -33.33 3.64
N GLY A 35 -3.48 -32.22 3.25
CA GLY A 35 -2.16 -31.79 3.62
C GLY A 35 -2.09 -30.28 3.73
N GLY A 36 -1.23 -29.77 4.61
CA GLY A 36 -1.03 -28.35 4.82
C GLY A 36 0.44 -28.01 4.96
N THR A 37 0.76 -26.75 4.73
CA THR A 37 2.07 -26.16 5.01
C THR A 37 1.88 -24.77 5.57
N ASP A 38 2.75 -24.39 6.50
CA ASP A 38 2.81 -23.04 7.07
C ASP A 38 4.22 -22.48 6.92
N ASP A 39 4.31 -21.17 6.81
CA ASP A 39 5.58 -20.45 6.76
C ASP A 39 5.46 -19.11 7.49
N SER A 40 6.56 -18.66 8.12
CA SER A 40 6.62 -17.32 8.71
C SER A 40 8.02 -16.75 8.57
N LEU A 41 8.08 -15.44 8.22
CA LEU A 41 9.33 -14.70 8.06
C LEU A 41 9.27 -13.41 8.87
N LYS A 42 10.35 -13.12 9.62
CA LYS A 42 10.59 -11.82 10.25
C LYS A 42 11.74 -11.13 9.53
N GLY A 43 11.61 -9.83 9.28
CA GLY A 43 12.68 -9.11 8.59
C GLY A 43 12.30 -7.66 8.29
N ALA A 44 13.18 -7.02 7.50
CA ALA A 44 12.95 -5.69 6.97
C ALA A 44 12.29 -5.76 5.59
N SER A 45 11.51 -4.72 5.26
CA SER A 45 10.99 -4.51 3.90
C SER A 45 12.07 -3.97 2.97
N ASP A 46 11.72 -3.88 1.70
CA ASP A 46 12.44 -3.02 0.77
C ASP A 46 12.45 -1.58 1.28
N VAL A 47 13.44 -0.80 0.81
CA VAL A 47 13.52 0.64 1.07
C VAL A 47 12.87 1.38 -0.10
N TYR A 48 11.92 2.25 0.20
CA TYR A 48 11.22 3.07 -0.79
C TYR A 48 11.71 4.50 -0.72
N LEU A 49 12.03 5.08 -1.88
CA LEU A 49 12.38 6.48 -2.05
C LEU A 49 11.24 7.19 -2.76
N LEU A 50 10.71 8.24 -2.15
CA LEU A 50 9.56 9.00 -2.63
C LEU A 50 9.97 10.47 -2.86
N GLY A 51 9.80 10.95 -4.08
CA GLY A 51 9.87 12.37 -4.43
C GLY A 51 8.45 12.92 -4.60
N THR A 52 8.17 14.10 -4.03
CA THR A 52 6.88 14.78 -4.17
C THR A 52 7.03 16.24 -4.56
N LEU A 53 6.13 16.73 -5.40
CA LEU A 53 5.91 18.14 -5.69
C LEU A 53 4.48 18.48 -5.27
N LYS A 54 4.31 19.55 -4.48
CA LYS A 54 3.01 19.98 -3.97
C LYS A 54 2.75 21.43 -4.29
N TRP A 55 1.53 21.73 -4.74
CA TRP A 55 1.03 23.09 -5.01
C TRP A 55 -0.18 23.36 -4.12
N ASN A 56 -0.17 24.50 -3.47
CA ASN A 56 -1.29 24.97 -2.65
C ASN A 56 -1.99 26.16 -3.33
N HIS A 57 -3.28 26.03 -3.53
CA HIS A 57 -4.17 27.07 -4.09
C HIS A 57 -5.37 27.28 -3.16
N GLY A 58 -5.09 27.73 -1.93
CA GLY A 58 -6.08 27.94 -0.89
C GLY A 58 -6.64 26.62 -0.38
N VAL A 59 -7.92 26.34 -0.63
CA VAL A 59 -8.55 25.07 -0.22
C VAL A 59 -8.20 23.89 -1.14
N HIS A 60 -7.61 24.16 -2.29
CA HIS A 60 -7.22 23.17 -3.29
C HIS A 60 -5.73 22.89 -3.23
N ASN A 61 -5.35 21.65 -3.06
CA ASN A 61 -3.97 21.20 -3.01
C ASN A 61 -3.75 20.13 -4.07
N LEU A 62 -2.70 20.29 -4.85
CA LEU A 62 -2.30 19.33 -5.88
C LEU A 62 -0.97 18.69 -5.49
N MET A 63 -0.77 17.47 -5.91
CA MET A 63 0.49 16.73 -5.72
C MET A 63 0.81 15.94 -6.99
N ALA A 64 2.09 15.92 -7.34
CA ALA A 64 2.66 14.91 -8.22
C ALA A 64 3.74 14.15 -7.44
N TYR A 65 3.89 12.87 -7.69
CA TYR A 65 4.89 12.06 -7.01
C TYR A 65 5.51 11.01 -7.94
N SER A 66 6.68 10.55 -7.53
CA SER A 66 7.30 9.33 -8.04
C SER A 66 7.97 8.59 -6.89
N MET A 67 7.78 7.28 -6.83
CA MET A 67 8.32 6.40 -5.81
C MET A 67 8.97 5.18 -6.43
N GLY A 68 10.18 4.83 -5.99
CA GLY A 68 10.85 3.60 -6.38
C GLY A 68 11.28 2.80 -5.16
N ASN A 69 11.35 1.48 -5.26
CA ASN A 69 11.92 0.63 -4.24
C ASN A 69 13.33 0.13 -4.62
N LEU A 70 14.15 -0.03 -3.58
CA LEU A 70 15.38 -0.79 -3.61
C LEU A 70 15.05 -2.17 -3.03
N PRO A 71 15.20 -3.27 -3.80
CA PRO A 71 14.81 -4.62 -3.37
C PRO A 71 15.88 -5.23 -2.45
N VAL A 72 15.97 -4.69 -1.23
CA VAL A 72 16.93 -5.08 -0.17
C VAL A 72 16.24 -5.75 1.01
N GLY A 73 14.93 -5.93 0.93
CA GLY A 73 14.12 -6.56 1.96
C GLY A 73 14.34 -8.07 2.08
N ALA A 74 13.81 -8.64 3.15
CA ALA A 74 13.88 -10.08 3.38
C ALA A 74 13.06 -10.83 2.31
N TYR A 75 13.74 -11.48 1.40
CA TYR A 75 13.18 -12.21 0.28
C TYR A 75 13.94 -13.52 0.04
N ASP A 76 13.19 -14.60 -0.24
CA ASP A 76 13.69 -15.90 -0.62
C ASP A 76 12.64 -16.55 -1.56
N PRO A 77 12.99 -16.88 -2.82
CA PRO A 77 12.04 -17.40 -3.81
C PRO A 77 11.44 -18.77 -3.44
N ASP A 78 12.06 -19.51 -2.53
CA ASP A 78 11.60 -20.85 -2.10
C ASP A 78 10.63 -20.78 -0.91
N ARG A 79 10.35 -19.58 -0.38
CA ARG A 79 9.43 -19.39 0.75
C ARG A 79 8.00 -19.11 0.29
N LEU A 80 7.05 -19.52 1.11
CA LEU A 80 5.63 -19.22 0.92
C LEU A 80 5.33 -17.73 1.20
N VAL A 81 6.09 -17.11 2.13
CA VAL A 81 5.93 -15.70 2.49
C VAL A 81 7.24 -14.94 2.43
N ASN A 82 7.16 -13.70 1.97
CA ASN A 82 8.25 -12.75 1.92
C ASN A 82 7.83 -11.39 2.47
N ILE A 83 8.80 -10.55 2.85
CA ILE A 83 8.60 -9.16 3.28
C ILE A 83 9.11 -8.21 2.18
N GLY A 84 10.21 -8.55 1.52
CA GLY A 84 10.69 -7.87 0.31
C GLY A 84 9.98 -8.38 -0.95
N LEU A 85 9.99 -7.58 -2.02
CA LEU A 85 9.38 -7.93 -3.30
C LEU A 85 10.29 -8.83 -4.17
N GLY A 86 11.59 -8.86 -3.90
CA GLY A 86 12.56 -9.56 -4.73
C GLY A 86 12.81 -8.92 -6.10
N HIS A 87 12.20 -7.77 -6.38
CA HIS A 87 12.40 -7.01 -7.62
C HIS A 87 12.22 -5.51 -7.39
N ALA A 88 12.77 -4.70 -8.28
CA ALA A 88 12.53 -3.26 -8.28
C ALA A 88 11.15 -2.94 -8.88
N ALA A 89 10.59 -1.80 -8.45
CA ALA A 89 9.37 -1.22 -9.01
C ALA A 89 9.47 0.32 -9.04
N LEU A 90 8.78 0.94 -9.96
CA LEU A 90 8.63 2.38 -10.06
C LEU A 90 7.16 2.73 -10.13
N ASP A 91 6.73 3.56 -9.21
CA ASP A 91 5.39 4.11 -9.14
C ASP A 91 5.41 5.60 -9.43
N ALA A 92 4.41 6.11 -10.12
CA ALA A 92 4.23 7.53 -10.35
C ALA A 92 2.74 7.87 -10.44
N GLY A 93 2.40 9.05 -9.98
CA GLY A 93 1.01 9.48 -9.98
C GLY A 93 0.82 10.92 -9.51
N GLY A 94 -0.43 11.22 -9.20
CA GLY A 94 -0.83 12.52 -8.70
C GLY A 94 -1.92 12.42 -7.66
N GLY A 95 -2.08 13.51 -6.93
CA GLY A 95 -3.09 13.63 -5.89
C GLY A 95 -3.73 14.99 -5.87
N TYR A 96 -4.93 15.02 -5.34
CA TYR A 96 -5.70 16.22 -5.07
C TYR A 96 -6.30 16.15 -3.67
N THR A 97 -6.20 17.26 -2.94
CA THR A 97 -6.87 17.42 -1.66
C THR A 97 -7.66 18.73 -1.64
N TYR A 98 -8.95 18.63 -1.36
CA TYR A 98 -9.77 19.74 -0.90
C TYR A 98 -9.72 19.81 0.62
N PHE A 99 -9.45 20.98 1.18
CA PHE A 99 -9.45 21.20 2.64
C PHE A 99 -9.88 22.62 2.97
N ASP A 100 -11.04 22.78 3.59
CA ASP A 100 -11.62 24.06 4.00
C ASP A 100 -11.50 24.32 5.51
N LYS A 101 -10.64 23.58 6.22
CA LYS A 101 -10.45 23.55 7.69
C LYS A 101 -11.51 22.76 8.45
N THR A 102 -12.63 22.43 7.83
CA THR A 102 -13.73 21.67 8.43
C THR A 102 -13.90 20.33 7.72
N ASN A 103 -13.82 20.35 6.39
CA ASN A 103 -13.96 19.16 5.58
C ASN A 103 -12.67 18.91 4.79
N GLU A 104 -12.32 17.65 4.65
CA GLU A 104 -11.22 17.18 3.84
C GLU A 104 -11.74 16.12 2.88
N PHE A 105 -11.37 16.24 1.63
CA PHE A 105 -11.49 15.19 0.63
C PHE A 105 -10.16 15.06 -0.09
N SER A 106 -9.58 13.86 -0.08
CA SER A 106 -8.31 13.56 -0.74
C SER A 106 -8.45 12.38 -1.68
N VAL A 107 -7.77 12.44 -2.79
CA VAL A 107 -7.60 11.33 -3.73
C VAL A 107 -6.19 11.32 -4.27
N VAL A 108 -5.61 10.13 -4.38
CA VAL A 108 -4.33 9.87 -5.03
C VAL A 108 -4.52 8.75 -6.03
N ALA A 109 -4.03 8.91 -7.24
CA ALA A 109 -4.04 7.88 -8.26
C ALA A 109 -2.65 7.72 -8.87
N GLY A 110 -2.26 6.49 -9.14
CA GLY A 110 -0.95 6.18 -9.69
C GLY A 110 -0.89 4.87 -10.42
N MET A 111 0.27 4.62 -11.03
CA MET A 111 0.58 3.38 -11.72
C MET A 111 1.97 2.92 -11.32
N THR A 112 2.09 1.61 -11.10
CA THR A 112 3.34 0.95 -10.77
C THR A 112 3.82 0.08 -11.93
N TYR A 113 5.04 0.32 -12.37
CA TYR A 113 5.77 -0.55 -13.28
C TYR A 113 6.69 -1.46 -12.49
N ASN A 114 6.58 -2.77 -12.72
CA ASN A 114 7.36 -3.81 -12.05
C ASN A 114 8.47 -4.31 -12.98
N TRP A 115 9.73 -4.36 -12.49
CA TRP A 115 10.79 -5.07 -13.19
C TRP A 115 10.68 -6.57 -12.94
N LYS A 116 11.33 -7.33 -13.79
CA LYS A 116 11.38 -8.79 -13.66
C LYS A 116 12.18 -9.19 -12.41
N ASN A 117 11.63 -10.09 -11.61
CA ASN A 117 12.34 -10.73 -10.52
C ASN A 117 13.48 -11.61 -11.11
N PRO A 118 14.74 -11.41 -10.70
CA PRO A 118 15.88 -12.13 -11.27
C PRO A 118 15.90 -13.62 -10.90
N ASP A 119 15.35 -14.00 -9.75
CA ASP A 119 15.40 -15.38 -9.24
C ASP A 119 14.29 -16.23 -9.85
N THR A 120 13.07 -15.75 -9.84
CA THR A 120 11.90 -16.47 -10.35
C THR A 120 11.63 -16.24 -11.84
N HIS A 121 12.27 -15.23 -12.45
CA HIS A 121 12.00 -14.77 -13.81
C HIS A 121 10.54 -14.35 -14.06
N TYR A 122 9.80 -14.11 -12.99
CA TYR A 122 8.44 -13.59 -13.00
C TYR A 122 8.44 -12.06 -13.11
N LYS A 123 7.54 -11.52 -13.89
CA LYS A 123 7.31 -10.08 -13.99
C LYS A 123 5.83 -9.79 -13.82
N ASN A 124 5.49 -9.12 -12.75
CA ASN A 124 4.14 -8.58 -12.56
C ASN A 124 3.79 -7.59 -13.67
N GLY A 125 2.54 -7.56 -14.03
CA GLY A 125 2.01 -6.54 -14.92
C GLY A 125 2.09 -5.13 -14.32
N ILE A 126 1.56 -4.16 -15.06
CA ILE A 126 1.40 -2.78 -14.57
C ILE A 126 0.19 -2.75 -13.64
N ASP A 127 0.38 -2.19 -12.47
CA ASP A 127 -0.66 -1.98 -11.48
C ASP A 127 -1.17 -0.54 -11.55
N ALA A 128 -2.47 -0.35 -11.40
CA ALA A 128 -3.10 0.94 -11.16
C ALA A 128 -3.71 0.95 -9.76
N HIS A 129 -3.57 2.06 -9.06
CA HIS A 129 -4.16 2.24 -7.75
C HIS A 129 -4.82 3.61 -7.61
N LEU A 130 -5.82 3.66 -6.75
CA LEU A 130 -6.48 4.89 -6.34
C LEU A 130 -6.77 4.78 -4.85
N ASP A 131 -6.28 5.75 -4.08
CA ASP A 131 -6.52 5.91 -2.65
C ASP A 131 -7.36 7.16 -2.43
N TRP A 132 -8.33 7.10 -1.51
CA TRP A 132 -9.19 8.24 -1.22
C TRP A 132 -9.53 8.34 0.26
N SER A 133 -9.81 9.55 0.70
CA SER A 133 -10.34 9.83 2.04
C SER A 133 -11.38 10.94 1.99
N ALA A 134 -12.33 10.89 2.91
CA ALA A 134 -13.27 11.97 3.19
C ALA A 134 -13.44 12.11 4.70
N SER A 135 -13.16 13.29 5.25
CA SER A 135 -13.15 13.53 6.68
C SER A 135 -13.84 14.84 7.06
N HIS A 136 -14.41 14.86 8.25
CA HIS A 136 -14.98 16.05 8.89
C HIS A 136 -14.25 16.32 10.19
N PHE A 137 -13.83 17.57 10.39
CA PHE A 137 -13.20 18.03 11.62
C PHE A 137 -14.29 18.38 12.63
N ILE A 138 -14.53 17.48 13.59
CA ILE A 138 -15.49 17.68 14.70
C ILE A 138 -14.99 18.69 15.74
N THR A 139 -13.68 18.92 15.79
CA THR A 139 -13.01 20.01 16.48
C THR A 139 -11.87 20.53 15.58
N SER A 140 -11.24 21.64 15.95
CA SER A 140 -10.04 22.12 15.23
C SER A 140 -8.85 21.13 15.25
N GLN A 141 -8.90 20.11 16.06
CA GLN A 141 -7.82 19.14 16.26
C GLN A 141 -8.22 17.70 15.92
N THR A 142 -9.51 17.38 15.89
CA THR A 142 -9.99 16.00 15.73
C THR A 142 -10.83 15.86 14.48
N GLN A 143 -10.46 14.91 13.64
CA GLN A 143 -11.24 14.53 12.46
C GLN A 143 -11.74 13.09 12.57
N LEU A 144 -12.92 12.85 12.01
CA LEU A 144 -13.50 11.54 11.77
C LEU A 144 -13.84 11.45 10.28
N GLY A 145 -13.69 10.26 9.70
CA GLY A 145 -13.93 10.10 8.28
C GLY A 145 -13.96 8.66 7.82
N VAL A 146 -13.99 8.53 6.51
CA VAL A 146 -13.92 7.27 5.78
C VAL A 146 -12.75 7.29 4.82
N VAL A 147 -12.17 6.14 4.59
CA VAL A 147 -11.04 5.91 3.67
C VAL A 147 -11.33 4.71 2.80
N GLY A 148 -10.69 4.67 1.65
CA GLY A 148 -10.76 3.50 0.79
C GLY A 148 -9.63 3.49 -0.21
N TYR A 149 -9.48 2.35 -0.87
CA TYR A 149 -8.57 2.20 -1.99
C TYR A 149 -9.10 1.21 -3.02
N PHE A 150 -8.61 1.36 -4.23
CA PHE A 150 -8.78 0.43 -5.34
C PHE A 150 -7.40 0.07 -5.87
N PHE A 151 -7.14 -1.21 -6.00
CA PHE A 151 -5.96 -1.74 -6.66
C PHE A 151 -6.40 -2.64 -7.80
N ASN A 152 -5.81 -2.47 -8.98
CA ASN A 152 -6.12 -3.28 -10.15
C ASN A 152 -4.88 -3.43 -11.04
N GLN A 153 -4.44 -4.64 -11.24
CA GLN A 153 -3.41 -4.95 -12.22
C GLN A 153 -4.01 -4.88 -13.64
N ILE A 154 -3.59 -3.91 -14.42
CA ILE A 154 -4.18 -3.58 -15.72
C ILE A 154 -3.56 -4.37 -16.89
N THR A 155 -2.29 -4.78 -16.78
CA THR A 155 -1.65 -5.67 -17.76
C THR A 155 -1.38 -7.04 -17.15
N GLY A 156 -1.28 -8.07 -18.00
CA GLY A 156 -0.98 -9.42 -17.54
C GLY A 156 0.46 -9.59 -17.06
N ASP A 157 0.67 -10.63 -16.29
CA ASP A 157 1.98 -11.09 -15.89
C ASP A 157 2.76 -11.65 -17.07
N SER A 158 4.08 -11.68 -16.97
CA SER A 158 4.97 -12.10 -18.05
C SER A 158 6.28 -12.69 -17.53
N GLY A 159 7.12 -13.15 -18.45
CA GLY A 159 8.37 -13.83 -18.11
C GLY A 159 8.20 -15.34 -18.00
N SER A 160 9.31 -16.08 -17.98
CA SER A 160 9.28 -17.55 -17.94
C SER A 160 8.75 -18.13 -16.62
N GLY A 161 8.70 -17.33 -15.55
CA GLY A 161 8.09 -17.70 -14.27
C GLY A 161 6.58 -17.53 -14.22
N ALA A 162 5.97 -16.80 -15.18
CA ALA A 162 4.52 -16.54 -15.21
C ALA A 162 3.75 -17.72 -15.84
N THR A 163 3.77 -18.87 -15.17
CA THR A 163 3.17 -20.13 -15.68
C THR A 163 1.65 -20.18 -15.57
N LEU A 164 1.02 -19.28 -14.81
CA LEU A 164 -0.43 -19.20 -14.63
C LEU A 164 -1.12 -18.24 -15.62
N GLY A 165 -0.40 -17.75 -16.64
CA GLY A 165 -0.89 -16.78 -17.59
C GLY A 165 -0.98 -15.38 -17.01
N ASP A 166 -1.96 -14.60 -17.44
CA ASP A 166 -2.09 -13.18 -17.09
C ASP A 166 -2.25 -12.89 -15.59
N PHE A 167 -2.83 -13.77 -14.84
CA PHE A 167 -3.04 -13.79 -13.38
C PHE A 167 -3.28 -12.41 -12.74
N LYS A 168 -4.02 -11.53 -13.42
CA LYS A 168 -4.27 -10.16 -12.97
C LYS A 168 -4.98 -10.12 -11.62
N SER A 169 -4.41 -9.36 -10.70
CA SER A 169 -4.94 -9.19 -9.36
C SER A 169 -5.72 -7.88 -9.20
N LYS A 170 -6.73 -7.88 -8.34
CA LYS A 170 -7.46 -6.68 -7.91
C LYS A 170 -7.96 -6.82 -6.49
N VAL A 171 -8.20 -5.70 -5.83
CA VAL A 171 -8.91 -5.60 -4.55
C VAL A 171 -9.42 -4.18 -4.36
N SER A 172 -10.53 -4.07 -3.65
CA SER A 172 -11.11 -2.82 -3.18
C SER A 172 -11.19 -2.81 -1.67
N ALA A 173 -11.14 -1.65 -1.05
CA ALA A 173 -11.28 -1.54 0.39
C ALA A 173 -12.00 -0.25 0.79
N VAL A 174 -12.66 -0.30 1.94
CA VAL A 174 -13.30 0.84 2.59
C VAL A 174 -13.23 0.67 4.10
N GLY A 175 -13.19 1.78 4.82
CA GLY A 175 -13.23 1.73 6.27
C GLY A 175 -13.20 3.09 6.96
N PRO A 176 -13.29 3.11 8.28
CA PRO A 176 -13.26 4.34 9.07
C PRO A 176 -11.84 4.87 9.26
N GLN A 177 -11.75 6.18 9.48
CA GLN A 177 -10.54 6.81 10.01
C GLN A 177 -10.87 7.81 11.12
N ALA A 178 -9.91 7.97 12.05
CA ALA A 178 -9.92 9.00 13.06
C ALA A 178 -8.51 9.61 13.18
N GLY A 179 -8.43 10.94 13.21
CA GLY A 179 -7.17 11.66 13.35
C GLY A 179 -7.24 12.72 14.42
N HIS A 180 -6.12 12.94 15.11
CA HIS A 180 -6.04 13.94 16.17
C HIS A 180 -4.69 14.65 16.19
N PHE A 181 -4.73 15.97 16.20
CA PHE A 181 -3.59 16.85 16.42
C PHE A 181 -3.44 17.18 17.91
N PHE A 182 -2.24 17.03 18.46
CA PHE A 182 -1.94 17.34 19.84
C PHE A 182 -0.56 17.98 20.00
N LYS A 183 -0.41 18.80 21.03
CA LYS A 183 0.87 19.48 21.28
C LYS A 183 1.78 18.63 22.17
N VAL A 184 3.05 18.54 21.77
CA VAL A 184 4.13 18.00 22.59
C VAL A 184 5.23 19.07 22.67
N GLY A 185 5.31 19.75 23.81
CA GLY A 185 6.15 20.95 23.93
C GLY A 185 5.67 22.06 22.98
N LYS A 186 6.55 22.51 22.08
CA LYS A 186 6.23 23.52 21.05
C LYS A 186 5.70 22.95 19.75
N ASP A 187 5.82 21.64 19.55
CA ASP A 187 5.55 20.96 18.30
C ASP A 187 4.12 20.42 18.23
N LEU A 188 3.54 20.46 17.05
CA LEU A 188 2.21 19.89 16.79
C LEU A 188 2.38 18.50 16.16
N TRP A 189 2.00 17.48 16.92
CA TRP A 189 2.03 16.09 16.48
C TRP A 189 0.66 15.68 15.93
N TYR A 190 0.65 14.68 15.06
CA TYR A 190 -0.58 14.14 14.52
C TYR A 190 -0.59 12.61 14.63
N VAL A 191 -1.66 12.06 15.18
CA VAL A 191 -1.95 10.62 15.19
C VAL A 191 -3.15 10.34 14.32
N ASN A 192 -3.10 9.25 13.57
CA ASN A 192 -4.20 8.79 12.73
C ASN A 192 -4.34 7.28 12.82
N LEU A 193 -5.58 6.82 13.03
CA LEU A 193 -5.97 5.42 13.00
C LEU A 193 -6.90 5.20 11.81
N LYS A 194 -6.58 4.21 10.98
CA LYS A 194 -7.38 3.76 9.84
C LYS A 194 -7.66 2.29 9.96
N GLY A 195 -8.86 1.89 9.63
CA GLY A 195 -9.22 0.49 9.44
C GLY A 195 -9.76 0.29 8.03
N TYR A 196 -9.47 -0.86 7.43
CA TYR A 196 -9.97 -1.20 6.11
C TYR A 196 -10.57 -2.61 6.13
N TYR A 197 -11.69 -2.76 5.47
CA TYR A 197 -12.26 -4.04 5.08
C TYR A 197 -12.10 -4.19 3.57
N GLU A 198 -11.43 -5.25 3.15
CA GLU A 198 -11.18 -5.56 1.74
C GLU A 198 -12.30 -6.42 1.17
N PHE A 199 -12.61 -6.21 -0.10
CA PHE A 199 -13.64 -6.93 -0.85
C PHE A 199 -13.34 -6.92 -2.35
N ASP A 200 -14.07 -7.74 -3.11
CA ASP A 200 -13.91 -7.89 -4.56
C ASP A 200 -12.48 -8.31 -4.97
N ALA A 201 -11.83 -9.11 -4.13
CA ALA A 201 -10.50 -9.61 -4.42
C ALA A 201 -10.52 -10.64 -5.55
N LYS A 202 -9.51 -10.57 -6.41
CA LYS A 202 -9.23 -11.56 -7.45
C LYS A 202 -7.73 -11.83 -7.48
N ASN A 203 -7.35 -13.11 -7.50
CA ASN A 203 -5.97 -13.58 -7.54
C ASN A 203 -5.08 -12.98 -6.42
N ARG A 204 -5.66 -12.69 -5.28
CA ARG A 204 -4.99 -12.26 -4.06
C ARG A 204 -5.89 -12.47 -2.84
N PRO A 205 -5.35 -12.57 -1.63
CA PRO A 205 -6.14 -12.59 -0.41
C PRO A 205 -6.95 -11.30 -0.23
N GLU A 206 -8.08 -11.39 0.49
CA GLU A 206 -8.83 -10.25 1.04
C GLU A 206 -9.01 -10.44 2.54
N GLY A 207 -9.24 -9.36 3.26
CA GLY A 207 -9.40 -9.40 4.70
C GLY A 207 -9.64 -8.04 5.30
N TRP A 208 -9.06 -7.82 6.44
CA TRP A 208 -9.08 -6.52 7.11
C TRP A 208 -7.64 -6.12 7.51
N ASN A 209 -7.40 -4.82 7.56
CA ASN A 209 -6.14 -4.28 8.05
C ASN A 209 -6.36 -2.99 8.85
N THR A 210 -5.40 -2.66 9.69
CA THR A 210 -5.44 -1.46 10.54
C THR A 210 -4.09 -0.78 10.53
N TRP A 211 -4.10 0.54 10.42
CA TRP A 211 -2.92 1.39 10.38
C TRP A 211 -2.98 2.43 11.48
N LEU A 212 -1.98 2.47 12.34
CA LEU A 212 -1.73 3.55 13.28
C LEU A 212 -0.53 4.35 12.77
N SER A 213 -0.73 5.63 12.48
CA SER A 213 0.30 6.54 12.01
C SER A 213 0.54 7.63 13.04
N LEU A 214 1.80 7.96 13.28
CA LEU A 214 2.21 9.07 14.12
C LEU A 214 3.16 9.97 13.30
N ALA A 215 2.75 11.22 13.06
CA ALA A 215 3.60 12.21 12.43
C ALA A 215 4.25 13.11 13.48
N ILE A 216 5.56 13.12 13.48
CA ILE A 216 6.41 13.88 14.42
C ILE A 216 7.20 14.87 13.58
N PRO A 217 7.01 16.19 13.77
CA PRO A 217 7.84 17.18 13.10
C PRO A 217 9.28 17.08 13.61
N LEU A 218 10.24 17.15 12.69
CA LEU A 218 11.64 17.23 13.07
C LEU A 218 11.93 18.68 13.51
N PRO A 219 12.75 18.88 14.57
CA PRO A 219 13.19 20.20 14.95
C PRO A 219 13.97 20.84 13.80
N GLY A 220 13.54 22.06 13.41
CA GLY A 220 14.22 22.88 12.41
C GLY A 220 15.42 23.62 13.02
#